data_12707ad42ed7995596f9a88160760d92
#
_entry.id   12707ad42ed7995596f9a88160760d92
#
_cell.length_a   1.000
_cell.length_b   1.000
_cell.length_c   1.000
_cell.angle_alpha   90.00
_cell.angle_beta   90.00
_cell.angle_gamma   90.00
#
_symmetry.space_group_name_H-M   'P 1'
#
loop_
_entity.id
_entity.type
_entity.pdbx_description
1 polymer ?
#
loop_
_entity_poly.entity_id
_entity_poly.type
_entity_poly.pdbx_seq_one_letter_code
_entity_poly.pdbx_strand_id
1 'polypeptide(L)'
;MTRTMVALDLETTGLDSSSDAIIEIGAGKFRGDEIKDECQTLINPGKSISQYITQLTSITNEMVSTAPSVHDQISQLEKFVGNDPIIGHNIQFDLSFLGKYGAFLSNSRIDTMHLAACVLPSAARYSLGSLAMQLEVELPATHRALDDARVTFAIYTKMMFMAKDIPSNIVMALLRLSRMNKGLEWGA
;
A
#
# COMPACT_ATOMS: atom_id res chain seq x y z
N MET A 1 16.23 17.51 -4.82
CA MET A 1 16.42 16.50 -3.74
C MET A 1 15.20 15.57 -3.78
N THR A 2 15.40 14.31 -3.98
CA THR A 2 14.32 13.31 -3.93
C THR A 2 13.81 13.17 -2.49
N ARG A 3 12.51 13.33 -2.29
CA ARG A 3 11.84 13.17 -0.99
C ARG A 3 11.84 11.70 -0.60
N THR A 4 11.99 11.39 0.67
CA THR A 4 11.76 10.05 1.19
C THR A 4 10.26 9.74 1.17
N MET A 5 9.89 8.51 0.86
CA MET A 5 8.51 8.00 0.82
C MET A 5 8.48 6.61 1.44
N VAL A 6 7.33 6.19 1.94
CA VAL A 6 7.14 4.86 2.54
C VAL A 6 6.08 4.12 1.74
N ALA A 7 6.44 3.01 1.12
CA ALA A 7 5.45 2.07 0.60
C ALA A 7 4.97 1.18 1.74
N LEU A 8 3.66 0.99 1.85
CA LEU A 8 3.00 0.26 2.92
C LEU A 8 1.98 -0.70 2.33
N ASP A 9 1.92 -1.89 2.88
CA ASP A 9 0.92 -2.90 2.58
C ASP A 9 0.60 -3.73 3.84
N LEU A 10 -0.60 -4.29 3.92
CA LEU A 10 -1.07 -5.13 5.01
C LEU A 10 -1.63 -6.44 4.49
N GLU A 11 -1.33 -7.54 5.19
CA GLU A 11 -2.13 -8.76 5.09
C GLU A 11 -3.16 -8.80 6.22
N THR A 12 -4.36 -9.27 5.89
CA THR A 12 -5.51 -9.25 6.82
C THR A 12 -6.27 -10.57 6.81
N THR A 13 -7.10 -10.82 7.83
CA THR A 13 -7.96 -12.02 7.88
C THR A 13 -9.14 -11.96 6.92
N GLY A 14 -9.41 -10.81 6.30
CA GLY A 14 -10.50 -10.57 5.37
C GLY A 14 -10.58 -9.10 4.97
N LEU A 15 -11.66 -8.69 4.34
CA LEU A 15 -11.76 -7.39 3.66
C LEU A 15 -12.47 -6.29 4.48
N ASP A 16 -13.16 -6.66 5.54
CA ASP A 16 -13.93 -5.71 6.35
C ASP A 16 -13.14 -5.26 7.58
N SER A 17 -12.61 -4.03 7.52
CA SER A 17 -11.85 -3.48 8.64
C SER A 17 -12.63 -3.46 9.96
N SER A 18 -13.96 -3.47 9.98
CA SER A 18 -14.77 -3.49 11.22
C SER A 18 -14.73 -4.85 11.94
N SER A 19 -14.63 -5.94 11.19
CA SER A 19 -14.70 -7.31 11.70
C SER A 19 -13.40 -8.10 11.53
N ASP A 20 -12.56 -7.74 10.57
CA ASP A 20 -11.30 -8.42 10.29
C ASP A 20 -10.10 -7.79 11.01
N ALA A 21 -8.98 -8.48 10.98
CA ALA A 21 -7.78 -8.12 11.71
C ALA A 21 -6.54 -8.19 10.83
N ILE A 22 -5.53 -7.38 11.15
CA ILE A 22 -4.21 -7.41 10.51
C ILE A 22 -3.47 -8.67 10.95
N ILE A 23 -2.79 -9.34 10.00
CA ILE A 23 -1.95 -10.52 10.24
C ILE A 23 -0.48 -10.29 9.83
N GLU A 24 -0.21 -9.29 8.98
CA GLU A 24 1.14 -8.86 8.67
C GLU A 24 1.16 -7.37 8.32
N ILE A 25 2.24 -6.70 8.67
CA ILE A 25 2.56 -5.33 8.27
C ILE A 25 3.86 -5.38 7.49
N GLY A 26 3.88 -4.79 6.29
CA GLY A 26 5.07 -4.60 5.48
C GLY A 26 5.22 -3.14 5.09
N ALA A 27 6.41 -2.57 5.31
CA ALA A 27 6.69 -1.21 4.87
C ALA A 27 8.15 -1.05 4.43
N GLY A 28 8.35 -0.35 3.32
CA GLY A 28 9.66 -0.01 2.80
C GLY A 28 9.83 1.50 2.71
N LYS A 29 10.95 2.02 3.19
CA LYS A 29 11.34 3.43 3.09
C LYS A 29 12.27 3.61 1.91
N PHE A 30 11.88 4.48 0.98
CA PHE A 30 12.57 4.69 -0.29
C PHE A 30 12.99 6.15 -0.47
N ARG A 31 14.13 6.36 -1.12
CA ARG A 31 14.61 7.69 -1.51
C ARG A 31 15.23 7.65 -2.91
N GLY A 32 14.54 8.21 -3.90
CA GLY A 32 14.86 7.91 -5.31
C GLY A 32 14.56 6.44 -5.58
N ASP A 33 15.49 5.72 -6.19
CA ASP A 33 15.36 4.30 -6.51
C ASP A 33 16.00 3.41 -5.42
N GLU A 34 16.46 3.99 -4.31
CA GLU A 34 17.15 3.26 -3.24
C GLU A 34 16.21 2.92 -2.07
N ILE A 35 16.25 1.67 -1.65
CA ILE A 35 15.68 1.24 -0.38
C ILE A 35 16.60 1.75 0.74
N LYS A 36 16.03 2.48 1.69
CA LYS A 36 16.75 3.05 2.83
C LYS A 36 16.55 2.24 4.11
N ASP A 37 15.37 1.71 4.28
CA ASP A 37 15.01 0.90 5.45
C ASP A 37 13.76 0.08 5.14
N GLU A 38 13.56 -1.03 5.84
CA GLU A 38 12.41 -1.89 5.68
C GLU A 38 11.97 -2.44 7.02
N CYS A 39 10.67 -2.61 7.18
CA CYS A 39 10.11 -3.33 8.31
C CYS A 39 9.05 -4.33 7.83
N GLN A 40 9.07 -5.50 8.47
CA GLN A 40 8.08 -6.55 8.25
C GLN A 40 7.81 -7.23 9.59
N THR A 41 6.55 -7.38 9.94
CA THR A 41 6.18 -8.07 11.17
C THR A 41 4.87 -8.80 11.01
N LEU A 42 4.85 -10.06 11.48
CA LEU A 42 3.60 -10.79 11.68
C LEU A 42 2.88 -10.22 12.89
N ILE A 43 1.55 -10.27 12.83
CA ILE A 43 0.66 -9.76 13.88
C ILE A 43 -0.26 -10.88 14.34
N ASN A 44 -0.41 -11.05 15.64
CA ASN A 44 -1.42 -11.93 16.20
C ASN A 44 -2.80 -11.28 16.05
N PRO A 45 -3.72 -11.84 15.22
CA PRO A 45 -5.02 -11.23 14.99
C PRO A 45 -6.01 -11.46 16.15
N GLY A 46 -5.67 -12.29 17.14
CA GLY A 46 -6.59 -12.71 18.21
C GLY A 46 -7.76 -13.57 17.74
N LYS A 47 -7.74 -14.03 16.49
CA LYS A 47 -8.76 -14.88 15.86
C LYS A 47 -8.12 -15.82 14.84
N SER A 48 -8.87 -16.86 14.41
CA SER A 48 -8.36 -17.81 13.43
C SER A 48 -8.26 -17.20 12.03
N ILE A 49 -7.17 -17.53 11.34
CA ILE A 49 -6.98 -17.26 9.91
C ILE A 49 -7.67 -18.38 9.12
N SER A 50 -8.48 -18.02 8.13
CA SER A 50 -9.16 -18.99 7.27
C SER A 50 -8.16 -19.71 6.35
N GLN A 51 -8.52 -20.92 5.91
CA GLN A 51 -7.69 -21.67 4.95
C GLN A 51 -7.49 -20.87 3.63
N TYR A 52 -8.50 -20.12 3.20
CA TYR A 52 -8.40 -19.27 2.02
C TYR A 52 -7.30 -18.20 2.17
N ILE A 53 -7.31 -17.47 3.28
CA ILE A 53 -6.28 -16.45 3.56
C ILE A 53 -4.88 -17.10 3.69
N THR A 54 -4.78 -18.26 4.36
CA THR A 54 -3.50 -18.99 4.44
C THR A 54 -2.99 -19.40 3.05
N GLN A 55 -3.87 -19.84 2.15
CA GLN A 55 -3.46 -20.17 0.78
C GLN A 55 -3.01 -18.94 -0.01
N LEU A 56 -3.63 -17.79 0.22
CA LEU A 56 -3.30 -16.54 -0.46
C LEU A 56 -1.97 -15.96 0.01
N THR A 57 -1.78 -15.86 1.34
CA THR A 57 -0.65 -15.14 1.97
C THR A 57 0.49 -16.06 2.42
N SER A 58 0.26 -17.35 2.48
CA SER A 58 1.12 -18.36 3.12
C SER A 58 1.28 -18.16 4.64
N ILE A 59 0.51 -17.27 5.27
CA ILE A 59 0.54 -17.03 6.72
C ILE A 59 -0.42 -18.00 7.40
N THR A 60 0.11 -18.78 8.35
CA THR A 60 -0.65 -19.79 9.09
C THR A 60 -1.03 -19.32 10.50
N ASN A 61 -2.04 -19.96 11.10
CA ASN A 61 -2.40 -19.71 12.50
C ASN A 61 -1.22 -19.94 13.46
N GLU A 62 -0.37 -20.92 13.16
CA GLU A 62 0.80 -21.23 13.96
C GLU A 62 1.82 -20.08 13.92
N MET A 63 2.08 -19.53 12.72
CA MET A 63 3.04 -18.42 12.55
C MET A 63 2.65 -17.18 13.35
N VAL A 64 1.37 -16.87 13.45
CA VAL A 64 0.88 -15.68 14.15
C VAL A 64 0.59 -15.90 15.63
N SER A 65 0.58 -17.16 16.11
CA SER A 65 0.20 -17.49 17.49
C SER A 65 1.09 -16.83 18.54
N THR A 66 2.38 -16.66 18.25
CA THR A 66 3.38 -16.05 19.12
C THR A 66 3.78 -14.64 18.66
N ALA A 67 3.16 -14.13 17.58
CA ALA A 67 3.44 -12.80 17.07
C ALA A 67 2.90 -11.72 18.03
N PRO A 68 3.49 -10.51 18.03
CA PRO A 68 2.99 -9.40 18.83
C PRO A 68 1.58 -8.98 18.42
N SER A 69 0.87 -8.30 19.31
CA SER A 69 -0.39 -7.67 18.96
C SER A 69 -0.18 -6.44 18.07
N VAL A 70 -1.21 -6.03 17.34
CA VAL A 70 -1.15 -4.81 16.52
C VAL A 70 -0.88 -3.57 17.39
N HIS A 71 -1.41 -3.50 18.60
CA HIS A 71 -1.18 -2.39 19.53
C HIS A 71 0.31 -2.21 19.88
N ASP A 72 1.05 -3.32 19.98
CA ASP A 72 2.48 -3.29 20.30
C ASP A 72 3.31 -2.76 19.10
N GLN A 73 2.80 -2.93 17.87
CA GLN A 73 3.52 -2.60 16.64
C GLN A 73 3.17 -1.24 16.05
N ILE A 74 1.99 -0.70 16.33
CA ILE A 74 1.55 0.58 15.76
C ILE A 74 2.54 1.72 16.04
N SER A 75 2.99 1.87 17.29
CA SER A 75 3.93 2.94 17.64
C SER A 75 5.31 2.79 16.95
N GLN A 76 5.73 1.57 16.65
CA GLN A 76 6.96 1.31 15.92
C GLN A 76 6.78 1.65 14.45
N LEU A 77 5.65 1.26 13.85
CA LEU A 77 5.30 1.58 12.47
C LEU A 77 5.18 3.11 12.29
N GLU A 78 4.53 3.83 13.21
CA GLU A 78 4.44 5.30 13.16
C GLU A 78 5.80 5.98 13.24
N LYS A 79 6.71 5.48 14.09
CA LYS A 79 8.09 5.97 14.16
C LYS A 79 8.85 5.68 12.86
N PHE A 80 8.65 4.49 12.29
CA PHE A 80 9.25 4.13 10.99
C PHE A 80 8.74 5.04 9.89
N VAL A 81 7.45 5.26 9.75
CA VAL A 81 6.86 6.13 8.72
C VAL A 81 7.17 7.60 8.97
N GLY A 82 7.06 8.06 10.20
CA GLY A 82 7.23 9.47 10.56
C GLY A 82 6.26 10.39 9.80
N ASN A 83 6.79 11.48 9.24
CA ASN A 83 6.03 12.44 8.43
C ASN A 83 6.16 12.22 6.93
N ASP A 84 6.75 11.10 6.49
CA ASP A 84 6.94 10.80 5.09
C ASP A 84 5.60 10.48 4.41
N PRO A 85 5.41 10.79 3.11
CA PRO A 85 4.25 10.33 2.36
C PRO A 85 4.16 8.81 2.32
N ILE A 86 2.95 8.30 2.42
CA ILE A 86 2.65 6.86 2.32
C ILE A 86 2.19 6.56 0.89
N ILE A 87 2.75 5.53 0.29
CA ILE A 87 2.34 4.97 -0.99
C ILE A 87 1.74 3.60 -0.73
N GLY A 88 0.60 3.31 -1.31
CA GLY A 88 -0.01 1.98 -1.29
C GLY A 88 -0.75 1.68 -2.58
N HIS A 89 -1.19 0.46 -2.73
CA HIS A 89 -2.05 0.05 -3.82
C HIS A 89 -3.47 -0.18 -3.29
N ASN A 90 -4.42 0.70 -3.63
CA ASN A 90 -5.70 0.82 -2.93
C ASN A 90 -5.48 1.13 -1.43
N ILE A 91 -4.61 2.08 -1.17
CA ILE A 91 -4.10 2.43 0.19
C ILE A 91 -5.21 2.72 1.21
N GLN A 92 -6.40 3.11 0.74
CA GLN A 92 -7.53 3.36 1.63
C GLN A 92 -7.96 2.10 2.39
N PHE A 93 -7.80 0.92 1.78
CA PHE A 93 -8.02 -0.35 2.44
C PHE A 93 -7.11 -0.50 3.68
N ASP A 94 -5.80 -0.35 3.51
CA ASP A 94 -4.81 -0.49 4.60
C ASP A 94 -5.04 0.55 5.70
N LEU A 95 -5.29 1.79 5.29
CA LEU A 95 -5.55 2.87 6.21
C LEU A 95 -6.87 2.71 6.97
N SER A 96 -7.85 1.98 6.45
CA SER A 96 -9.07 1.66 7.18
C SER A 96 -8.81 0.74 8.36
N PHE A 97 -7.86 -0.19 8.23
CA PHE A 97 -7.42 -1.05 9.33
C PHE A 97 -6.56 -0.29 10.34
N LEU A 98 -5.58 0.49 9.88
CA LEU A 98 -4.68 1.26 10.73
C LEU A 98 -5.37 2.42 11.44
N GLY A 99 -6.36 3.03 10.80
CA GLY A 99 -7.14 4.14 11.35
C GLY A 99 -7.91 3.79 12.63
N LYS A 100 -8.26 2.51 12.85
CA LYS A 100 -8.83 2.03 14.12
C LYS A 100 -7.92 2.29 15.31
N TYR A 101 -6.62 2.39 15.07
CA TYR A 101 -5.59 2.64 16.08
C TYR A 101 -5.12 4.09 16.09
N GLY A 102 -5.79 4.97 15.31
CA GLY A 102 -5.47 6.40 15.21
C GLY A 102 -4.21 6.70 14.39
N ALA A 103 -3.67 5.71 13.65
CA ALA A 103 -2.41 5.85 12.92
C ALA A 103 -2.58 6.58 11.58
N PHE A 104 -1.55 7.36 11.20
CA PHE A 104 -1.38 7.97 9.86
C PHE A 104 -2.48 8.93 9.39
N LEU A 105 -3.20 9.56 10.30
CA LEU A 105 -4.30 10.48 9.96
C LEU A 105 -3.85 11.72 9.18
N SER A 106 -2.59 12.16 9.35
CA SER A 106 -2.04 13.40 8.78
C SER A 106 -1.05 13.18 7.62
N ASN A 107 -0.58 11.95 7.36
CA ASN A 107 0.37 11.70 6.30
C ASN A 107 -0.26 11.92 4.91
N SER A 108 0.52 12.53 4.00
CA SER A 108 0.14 12.58 2.59
C SER A 108 0.08 11.16 2.00
N ARG A 109 -0.89 10.91 1.12
CA ARG A 109 -1.17 9.58 0.58
C ARG A 109 -1.03 9.57 -0.93
N ILE A 110 -0.47 8.50 -1.47
CA ILE A 110 -0.38 8.25 -2.91
C ILE A 110 -0.94 6.85 -3.14
N ASP A 111 -2.01 6.78 -3.92
CA ASP A 111 -2.63 5.52 -4.32
C ASP A 111 -2.19 5.15 -5.73
N THR A 112 -1.46 4.04 -5.88
CA THR A 112 -0.96 3.60 -7.17
C THR A 112 -2.06 3.09 -8.10
N MET A 113 -3.18 2.59 -7.58
CA MET A 113 -4.33 2.21 -8.39
C MET A 113 -4.97 3.44 -9.06
N HIS A 114 -5.18 4.51 -8.29
CA HIS A 114 -5.71 5.78 -8.83
C HIS A 114 -4.70 6.47 -9.77
N LEU A 115 -3.42 6.44 -9.43
CA LEU A 115 -2.36 6.98 -10.30
C LEU A 115 -2.33 6.24 -11.63
N ALA A 116 -2.44 4.90 -11.61
CA ALA A 116 -2.48 4.07 -12.81
C ALA A 116 -3.67 4.41 -13.71
N ALA A 117 -4.85 4.69 -13.16
CA ALA A 117 -6.00 5.11 -13.96
C ALA A 117 -5.75 6.43 -14.71
N CYS A 118 -4.87 7.29 -14.21
CA CYS A 118 -4.48 8.54 -14.89
C CYS A 118 -3.34 8.33 -15.91
N VAL A 119 -2.34 7.50 -15.58
CA VAL A 119 -1.13 7.31 -16.40
C VAL A 119 -1.33 6.23 -17.47
N LEU A 120 -2.15 5.24 -17.19
CA LEU A 120 -2.44 4.07 -18.02
C LEU A 120 -3.94 3.91 -18.26
N PRO A 121 -4.64 4.91 -18.86
CA PRO A 121 -6.10 4.90 -18.94
C PRO A 121 -6.68 3.75 -19.78
N SER A 122 -5.85 3.07 -20.57
CA SER A 122 -6.23 1.90 -21.39
C SER A 122 -5.86 0.56 -20.74
N ALA A 123 -5.38 0.54 -19.50
CA ALA A 123 -5.08 -0.71 -18.81
C ALA A 123 -6.36 -1.53 -18.61
N ALA A 124 -6.30 -2.83 -18.88
CA ALA A 124 -7.46 -3.71 -18.78
C ALA A 124 -7.91 -3.94 -17.31
N ARG A 125 -6.96 -3.86 -16.37
CA ARG A 125 -7.18 -4.02 -14.92
C ARG A 125 -6.14 -3.21 -14.15
N TYR A 126 -6.54 -2.74 -12.97
CA TYR A 126 -5.70 -1.94 -12.08
C TYR A 126 -5.30 -2.69 -10.79
N SER A 127 -5.41 -4.02 -10.75
CA SER A 127 -4.86 -4.80 -9.63
C SER A 127 -3.33 -4.76 -9.64
N LEU A 128 -2.70 -4.91 -8.46
CA LEU A 128 -1.25 -4.87 -8.29
C LEU A 128 -0.54 -5.83 -9.26
N GLY A 129 -0.98 -7.09 -9.32
CA GLY A 129 -0.41 -8.09 -10.23
C GLY A 129 -0.60 -7.76 -11.70
N SER A 130 -1.76 -7.19 -12.10
CA SER A 130 -1.99 -6.81 -13.50
C SER A 130 -1.09 -5.64 -13.91
N LEU A 131 -0.90 -4.65 -13.04
CA LEU A 131 -0.01 -3.52 -13.28
C LEU A 131 1.45 -3.96 -13.27
N ALA A 132 1.85 -4.85 -12.36
CA ALA A 132 3.19 -5.41 -12.33
C ALA A 132 3.53 -6.09 -13.66
N MET A 133 2.63 -6.95 -14.15
CA MET A 133 2.81 -7.63 -15.45
C MET A 133 2.89 -6.62 -16.60
N GLN A 134 1.99 -5.63 -16.67
CA GLN A 134 1.96 -4.64 -17.75
C GLN A 134 3.20 -3.74 -17.76
N LEU A 135 3.72 -3.43 -16.57
CA LEU A 135 4.89 -2.57 -16.38
C LEU A 135 6.20 -3.36 -16.29
N GLU A 136 6.19 -4.68 -16.50
CA GLU A 136 7.37 -5.55 -16.39
C GLU A 136 8.07 -5.38 -15.04
N VAL A 137 7.29 -5.37 -13.95
CA VAL A 137 7.78 -5.43 -12.57
C VAL A 137 7.71 -6.87 -12.10
N GLU A 138 8.78 -7.36 -11.50
CA GLU A 138 8.82 -8.71 -10.93
C GLU A 138 7.79 -8.81 -9.80
N LEU A 139 6.97 -9.86 -9.84
CA LEU A 139 5.93 -10.13 -8.85
C LEU A 139 6.27 -11.43 -8.11
N PRO A 140 6.43 -11.41 -6.78
CA PRO A 140 6.59 -12.61 -5.98
C PRO A 140 5.41 -13.57 -6.13
N ALA A 141 5.65 -14.87 -5.92
CA ALA A 141 4.62 -15.90 -6.06
C ALA A 141 3.59 -15.92 -4.92
N THR A 142 3.92 -15.32 -3.79
CA THR A 142 3.07 -15.26 -2.59
C THR A 142 2.80 -13.81 -2.22
N HIS A 143 1.56 -13.55 -1.75
CA HIS A 143 1.23 -12.27 -1.15
C HIS A 143 1.89 -12.17 0.22
N ARG A 144 2.85 -11.26 0.35
CA ARG A 144 3.51 -10.90 1.59
C ARG A 144 3.63 -9.39 1.64
N ALA A 145 3.20 -8.81 2.71
CA ALA A 145 3.03 -7.37 2.84
C ALA A 145 4.28 -6.55 2.43
N LEU A 146 5.49 -6.97 2.83
CA LEU A 146 6.71 -6.25 2.43
C LEU A 146 7.00 -6.38 0.93
N ASP A 147 6.77 -7.55 0.35
CA ASP A 147 7.01 -7.78 -1.07
C ASP A 147 5.99 -6.99 -1.92
N ASP A 148 4.72 -6.96 -1.51
CA ASP A 148 3.69 -6.17 -2.19
C ASP A 148 3.94 -4.66 -2.04
N ALA A 149 4.47 -4.20 -0.90
CA ALA A 149 4.96 -2.83 -0.74
C ALA A 149 6.12 -2.49 -1.69
N ARG A 150 7.08 -3.39 -1.88
CA ARG A 150 8.19 -3.23 -2.86
C ARG A 150 7.67 -3.15 -4.29
N VAL A 151 6.76 -4.06 -4.68
CA VAL A 151 6.11 -4.06 -6.00
C VAL A 151 5.34 -2.76 -6.22
N THR A 152 4.58 -2.31 -5.22
CA THR A 152 3.83 -1.04 -5.25
C THR A 152 4.77 0.14 -5.53
N PHE A 153 5.92 0.19 -4.85
CA PHE A 153 6.91 1.25 -5.10
C PHE A 153 7.54 1.16 -6.49
N ALA A 154 7.88 -0.03 -6.97
CA ALA A 154 8.42 -0.22 -8.31
C ALA A 154 7.42 0.20 -9.40
N ILE A 155 6.14 -0.14 -9.25
CA ILE A 155 5.05 0.32 -10.12
C ILE A 155 4.96 1.84 -10.10
N TYR A 156 4.96 2.45 -8.90
CA TYR A 156 4.95 3.91 -8.74
C TYR A 156 6.10 4.57 -9.50
N THR A 157 7.31 4.07 -9.34
CA THR A 157 8.51 4.62 -10.00
C THR A 157 8.40 4.56 -11.51
N LYS A 158 7.96 3.43 -12.07
CA LYS A 158 7.73 3.27 -13.52
C LYS A 158 6.63 4.22 -14.03
N MET A 159 5.53 4.33 -13.33
CA MET A 159 4.46 5.27 -13.68
C MET A 159 4.93 6.73 -13.64
N MET A 160 5.72 7.10 -12.62
CA MET A 160 6.28 8.46 -12.53
C MET A 160 7.28 8.75 -13.65
N PHE A 161 8.00 7.75 -14.13
CA PHE A 161 8.84 7.90 -15.33
C PHE A 161 7.99 8.16 -16.57
N MET A 162 6.93 7.37 -16.79
CA MET A 162 6.00 7.55 -17.92
C MET A 162 5.24 8.88 -17.84
N ALA A 163 4.92 9.32 -16.64
CA ALA A 163 4.20 10.58 -16.43
C ALA A 163 4.96 11.82 -16.90
N LYS A 164 6.28 11.74 -17.10
CA LYS A 164 7.09 12.84 -17.66
C LYS A 164 6.69 13.18 -19.10
N ASP A 165 6.14 12.21 -19.84
CA ASP A 165 5.73 12.38 -21.22
C ASP A 165 4.28 12.85 -21.36
N ILE A 166 3.54 12.97 -20.25
CA ILE A 166 2.16 13.48 -20.25
C ILE A 166 2.19 14.99 -20.52
N PRO A 167 1.46 15.47 -21.54
CA PRO A 167 1.39 16.90 -21.86
C PRO A 167 0.95 17.73 -20.65
N SER A 168 1.63 18.85 -20.41
CA SER A 168 1.40 19.70 -19.24
C SER A 168 -0.04 20.21 -19.11
N ASN A 169 -0.73 20.42 -20.22
CA ASN A 169 -2.15 20.81 -20.23
C ASN A 169 -3.05 19.69 -19.65
N ILE A 170 -2.73 18.41 -19.88
CA ILE A 170 -3.46 17.28 -19.30
C ILE A 170 -3.18 17.21 -17.80
N VAL A 171 -1.92 17.32 -17.39
CA VAL A 171 -1.55 17.37 -15.96
C VAL A 171 -2.30 18.50 -15.24
N MET A 172 -2.34 19.69 -15.85
CA MET A 172 -3.07 20.84 -15.29
C MET A 172 -4.58 20.62 -15.22
N ALA A 173 -5.17 19.92 -16.19
CA ALA A 173 -6.58 19.55 -16.16
C ALA A 173 -6.89 18.57 -15.01
N LEU A 174 -6.07 17.53 -14.84
CA LEU A 174 -6.18 16.57 -13.74
C LEU A 174 -6.06 17.25 -12.37
N LEU A 175 -5.08 18.15 -12.21
CA LEU A 175 -4.90 18.93 -10.98
C LEU A 175 -6.11 19.86 -10.68
N ARG A 176 -6.73 20.43 -11.71
CA ARG A 176 -7.96 21.24 -11.53
C ARG A 176 -9.13 20.36 -11.09
N LEU A 177 -9.32 19.20 -11.72
CA LEU A 177 -10.38 18.26 -11.35
C LEU A 177 -10.20 17.75 -9.92
N SER A 178 -9.00 17.40 -9.51
CA SER A 178 -8.72 16.98 -8.13
C SER A 178 -9.00 18.03 -7.08
N ARG A 179 -8.78 19.32 -7.41
CA ARG A 179 -9.08 20.45 -6.52
C ARG A 179 -10.58 20.77 -6.44
N MET A 180 -11.31 20.55 -7.54
CA MET A 180 -12.77 20.76 -7.59
C MET A 180 -13.51 19.65 -6.83
N ASN A 181 -12.96 18.45 -6.81
CA ASN A 181 -13.53 17.26 -6.17
C ASN A 181 -13.07 17.06 -4.70
N LYS A 182 -12.81 18.13 -3.96
CA LYS A 182 -12.49 18.07 -2.51
C LYS A 182 -13.60 17.44 -1.65
N GLY A 183 -14.67 16.95 -2.22
CA GLY A 183 -15.76 16.23 -1.56
C GLY A 183 -16.08 14.86 -2.18
N LEU A 184 -15.40 14.45 -3.22
CA LEU A 184 -15.46 13.07 -3.70
C LEU A 184 -14.34 12.31 -3.00
N GLU A 185 -14.68 11.63 -1.94
CA GLU A 185 -13.91 10.48 -1.45
C GLU A 185 -13.83 9.49 -2.61
N TRP A 186 -12.66 9.36 -3.20
CA TRP A 186 -12.37 8.32 -4.18
C TRP A 186 -12.27 7.01 -3.41
N GLY A 187 -13.40 6.32 -3.25
CA GLY A 187 -13.48 5.04 -2.60
C GLY A 187 -14.67 4.95 -1.65
N ALA A 188 -15.86 4.83 -2.18
CA ALA A 188 -16.93 4.07 -1.54
C ALA A 188 -17.06 2.74 -2.27
#